data_84d5530ba8df300c2fd83d7ecc94e250
#
_entry.id   84d5530ba8df300c2fd83d7ecc94e250
#
_cell.length_a   1.000
_cell.length_b   1.000
_cell.length_c   1.000
_cell.angle_alpha   90.00
_cell.angle_beta   90.00
_cell.angle_gamma   90.00
#
_symmetry.space_group_name_H-M   'P 1'
#
loop_
_entity.id
_entity.type
_entity.pdbx_description
1 polymer ?
#
loop_
_entity_poly.entity_id
_entity_poly.type
_entity_poly.pdbx_seq_one_letter_code
_entity_poly.pdbx_strand_id
1 'polypeptide(L)'
;MIERYSHMRWVSGYLERRAGDVPNTYVAEYQLSDLMRKGLIERNAGQDFLNSAGLLDFHWSITWPEDFDVPDEMLVNRIGDVAGYVVFVHGWTGNMHIWEELPGMVVNKQRQLVAISIDHNGFGKSLFEDKTPPLQSCNPPAAMRTLQNFIELIKIRRQRGETRTKVINFVGHSMGGATLFYMNPMLWNYGEVTRMALAPALLLEDESHRVFYTTLGLGIGILQRLPVLELVERFIKPSVFRTLTAGASDRVKDLHAAQYSDTPKGITGAALMAMGVLNDYEIARDFTLMRVMLGHRDPLVGLVNMMDLLGDLEFPAKNIHVVPGTHYMFSIGSETPANAYLHAQAREMVVEDIVNLHEEAMRMQKVGPRIG
;
A
#
# COMPACT_ATOMS: atom_id res chain seq x y z
N MET A 1 4.41 -24.45 14.30
CA MET A 1 4.36 -23.15 13.61
C MET A 1 4.20 -21.94 14.55
N ILE A 2 3.85 -22.18 15.81
CA ILE A 2 3.68 -21.13 16.85
C ILE A 2 5.03 -20.78 17.54
N GLU A 3 6.04 -21.62 17.47
CA GLU A 3 7.33 -21.40 18.15
C GLU A 3 8.27 -20.37 17.49
N ARG A 4 8.03 -19.95 16.25
CA ARG A 4 8.86 -18.91 15.59
C ARG A 4 8.59 -17.48 16.06
N TYR A 5 7.53 -17.25 16.83
CA TYR A 5 7.15 -15.92 17.34
C TYR A 5 7.46 -15.70 18.82
N SER A 6 8.09 -16.68 19.51
CA SER A 6 8.31 -16.64 20.96
C SER A 6 9.46 -15.74 21.44
N HIS A 7 10.18 -15.07 20.54
CA HIS A 7 11.31 -14.20 20.90
C HIS A 7 11.01 -12.70 20.84
N MET A 8 9.75 -12.29 20.73
CA MET A 8 9.39 -10.87 20.86
C MET A 8 9.44 -10.46 22.33
N ARG A 9 10.56 -9.96 22.81
CA ARG A 9 10.61 -9.18 24.05
C ARG A 9 10.27 -7.73 23.73
N TRP A 10 9.15 -7.29 24.26
CA TRP A 10 8.81 -5.87 24.37
C TRP A 10 9.75 -5.23 25.38
N VAL A 11 10.82 -4.64 24.92
CA VAL A 11 11.62 -3.73 25.75
C VAL A 11 11.15 -2.32 25.45
N SER A 12 10.67 -1.65 26.47
CA SER A 12 10.07 -0.31 26.49
C SER A 12 10.43 0.59 25.29
N GLY A 13 9.56 0.58 24.28
CA GLY A 13 9.53 1.64 23.29
C GLY A 13 10.30 1.45 21.98
N TYR A 14 10.97 0.33 21.75
CA TYR A 14 11.46 -0.10 20.43
C TYR A 14 10.86 -1.46 20.11
N LEU A 15 10.28 -1.61 18.91
CA LEU A 15 10.12 -2.93 18.34
C LEU A 15 11.51 -3.43 18.01
N GLU A 16 11.89 -4.54 18.64
CA GLU A 16 13.20 -5.14 18.39
C GLU A 16 13.32 -5.50 16.90
N ARG A 17 14.48 -5.18 16.34
CA ARG A 17 14.96 -5.70 15.07
C ARG A 17 14.76 -7.21 15.08
N ARG A 18 13.95 -7.74 14.17
CA ARG A 18 13.71 -9.17 14.01
C ARG A 18 14.19 -9.68 12.66
N ALA A 19 14.56 -10.95 12.58
CA ALA A 19 14.75 -11.61 11.30
C ALA A 19 13.46 -11.49 10.47
N GLY A 20 13.60 -11.13 9.19
CA GLY A 20 12.48 -11.12 8.25
C GLY A 20 12.01 -12.54 7.91
N ASP A 21 10.82 -12.63 7.34
CA ASP A 21 10.27 -13.92 6.85
C ASP A 21 11.10 -14.46 5.65
N VAL A 22 11.80 -13.60 4.93
CA VAL A 22 12.76 -13.96 3.87
C VAL A 22 14.16 -14.06 4.47
N PRO A 23 14.95 -15.09 4.19
CA PRO A 23 16.32 -15.21 4.65
C PRO A 23 17.17 -13.99 4.34
N ASN A 24 18.10 -13.66 5.22
CA ASN A 24 19.03 -12.52 5.10
C ASN A 24 18.33 -11.15 5.00
N THR A 25 17.18 -11.01 5.65
CA THR A 25 16.48 -9.73 5.80
C THR A 25 16.10 -9.45 7.25
N TYR A 26 15.97 -8.17 7.59
CA TYR A 26 15.46 -7.70 8.87
C TYR A 26 14.20 -6.86 8.68
N VAL A 27 13.34 -6.88 9.69
CA VAL A 27 12.11 -6.06 9.75
C VAL A 27 12.05 -5.33 11.09
N ALA A 28 11.64 -4.06 11.05
CA ALA A 28 11.26 -3.29 12.23
C ALA A 28 9.96 -2.54 11.97
N GLU A 29 9.14 -2.41 13.01
CA GLU A 29 7.88 -1.66 12.96
C GLU A 29 8.02 -0.37 13.76
N TYR A 30 7.35 0.69 13.29
CA TYR A 30 7.44 2.03 13.85
C TYR A 30 6.05 2.61 14.07
N GLN A 31 5.97 3.46 15.09
CA GLN A 31 4.82 4.26 15.43
C GLN A 31 5.26 5.72 15.56
N LEU A 32 4.57 6.65 14.90
CA LEU A 32 5.00 8.04 14.83
C LEU A 32 5.04 8.69 16.21
N SER A 33 4.03 8.45 17.05
CA SER A 33 3.97 8.96 18.42
C SER A 33 5.17 8.52 19.27
N ASP A 34 5.66 7.30 19.07
CA ASP A 34 6.86 6.77 19.75
C ASP A 34 8.12 7.50 19.30
N LEU A 35 8.27 7.74 18.00
CA LEU A 35 9.42 8.45 17.45
C LEU A 35 9.45 9.92 17.89
N MET A 36 8.29 10.58 17.95
CA MET A 36 8.17 11.94 18.50
C MET A 36 8.52 11.99 19.99
N ARG A 37 8.08 11.01 20.78
CA ARG A 37 8.39 10.92 22.21
C ARG A 37 9.90 10.76 22.46
N LYS A 38 10.59 10.06 21.57
CA LYS A 38 12.04 9.84 21.62
C LYS A 38 12.87 10.97 21.02
N GLY A 39 12.23 11.96 20.42
CA GLY A 39 12.90 13.06 19.73
C GLY A 39 13.58 12.67 18.42
N LEU A 40 13.23 11.51 17.85
CA LEU A 40 13.73 11.05 16.55
C LEU A 40 13.03 11.73 15.38
N ILE A 41 11.77 12.12 15.59
CA ILE A 41 11.01 13.02 14.72
C ILE A 41 10.65 14.26 15.55
N GLU A 42 10.81 15.44 14.97
CA GLU A 42 10.41 16.69 15.60
C GLU A 42 8.92 16.66 15.94
N ARG A 43 8.58 16.96 17.20
CA ARG A 43 7.19 16.85 17.69
C ARG A 43 6.21 17.67 16.87
N ASN A 44 6.56 18.92 16.54
CA ASN A 44 5.68 19.80 15.76
C ASN A 44 5.45 19.25 14.36
N ALA A 45 6.51 18.82 13.67
CA ALA A 45 6.40 18.24 12.32
C ALA A 45 5.53 16.96 12.31
N GLY A 46 5.73 16.08 13.31
CA GLY A 46 4.91 14.88 13.46
C GLY A 46 3.44 15.20 13.76
N GLN A 47 3.18 16.16 14.64
CA GLN A 47 1.80 16.58 14.97
C GLN A 47 1.11 17.27 13.77
N ASP A 48 1.81 18.12 13.04
CA ASP A 48 1.31 18.76 11.82
C ASP A 48 0.94 17.72 10.75
N PHE A 49 1.77 16.68 10.61
CA PHE A 49 1.46 15.55 9.74
C PHE A 49 0.16 14.84 10.17
N LEU A 50 0.04 14.45 11.44
CA LEU A 50 -1.15 13.77 11.97
C LEU A 50 -2.41 14.63 11.79
N ASN A 51 -2.34 15.92 12.14
CA ASN A 51 -3.44 16.86 11.99
C ASN A 51 -3.86 17.02 10.51
N SER A 52 -2.89 17.12 9.60
CA SER A 52 -3.17 17.25 8.16
C SER A 52 -3.84 16.04 7.56
N ALA A 53 -3.55 14.85 8.09
CA ALA A 53 -4.12 13.58 7.67
C ALA A 53 -5.40 13.20 8.45
N GLY A 54 -5.70 13.90 9.56
CA GLY A 54 -6.79 13.59 10.47
C GLY A 54 -6.61 12.27 11.22
N LEU A 55 -5.36 11.88 11.51
CA LEU A 55 -4.99 10.60 12.10
C LEU A 55 -4.64 10.73 13.59
N LEU A 56 -4.99 9.70 14.38
CA LEU A 56 -4.55 9.57 15.77
C LEU A 56 -3.06 9.25 15.87
N ASP A 57 -2.57 8.42 14.98
CA ASP A 57 -1.18 7.99 14.89
C ASP A 57 -0.89 7.46 13.49
N PHE A 58 0.40 7.20 13.17
CA PHE A 58 0.80 6.62 11.91
C PHE A 58 1.80 5.48 12.11
N HIS A 59 1.53 4.35 11.46
CA HIS A 59 2.28 3.12 11.61
C HIS A 59 2.86 2.64 10.29
N TRP A 60 4.08 2.13 10.34
CA TRP A 60 4.75 1.50 9.21
C TRP A 60 5.77 0.46 9.66
N SER A 61 6.21 -0.37 8.75
CA SER A 61 7.34 -1.25 8.93
C SER A 61 8.42 -0.95 7.89
N ILE A 62 9.64 -1.26 8.23
CA ILE A 62 10.79 -1.19 7.34
C ILE A 62 11.38 -2.57 7.23
N THR A 63 11.67 -3.01 6.00
CA THR A 63 12.38 -4.26 5.69
C THR A 63 13.64 -3.91 4.91
N TRP A 64 14.79 -4.48 5.33
CA TRP A 64 16.08 -4.22 4.69
C TRP A 64 16.95 -5.48 4.63
N PRO A 65 17.95 -5.53 3.73
CA PRO A 65 18.89 -6.65 3.65
C PRO A 65 19.79 -6.71 4.90
N GLU A 66 20.21 -7.90 5.29
CA GLU A 66 21.04 -8.16 6.48
C GLU A 66 22.39 -7.43 6.47
N ASP A 67 22.96 -7.20 5.30
CA ASP A 67 24.27 -6.56 5.10
C ASP A 67 24.25 -5.02 5.27
N PHE A 68 23.08 -4.40 5.48
CA PHE A 68 23.04 -3.00 5.89
C PHE A 68 23.31 -2.86 7.38
N ASP A 69 24.33 -2.04 7.70
CA ASP A 69 24.53 -1.57 9.07
C ASP A 69 23.49 -0.48 9.36
N VAL A 70 22.51 -0.88 10.14
CA VAL A 70 21.39 -0.03 10.47
C VAL A 70 21.48 0.33 11.93
N PRO A 71 21.75 1.62 12.29
CA PRO A 71 21.82 2.05 13.68
C PRO A 71 20.52 1.75 14.42
N ASP A 72 20.60 1.36 15.70
CA ASP A 72 19.45 1.07 16.56
C ASP A 72 18.48 2.25 16.71
N GLU A 73 18.91 3.47 16.38
CA GLU A 73 18.12 4.71 16.44
C GLU A 73 17.49 5.10 15.09
N MET A 74 16.97 4.16 14.38
CA MET A 74 16.62 4.34 12.99
C MET A 74 15.48 5.29 12.66
N LEU A 75 15.86 6.32 11.93
CA LEU A 75 15.05 6.89 10.88
C LEU A 75 15.52 6.33 9.53
N VAL A 76 14.59 6.06 8.63
CA VAL A 76 14.82 5.50 7.27
C VAL A 76 15.88 6.28 6.50
N ASN A 77 15.95 7.59 6.70
CA ASN A 77 16.91 8.49 6.05
C ASN A 77 18.37 8.29 6.50
N ARG A 78 18.62 7.53 7.56
CA ARG A 78 19.96 7.21 8.08
C ARG A 78 20.46 5.84 7.64
N ILE A 79 19.65 5.07 6.93
CA ILE A 79 20.10 3.83 6.30
C ILE A 79 21.07 4.22 5.19
N GLY A 80 22.31 3.82 5.31
CA GLY A 80 23.47 4.14 4.47
C GLY A 80 23.24 4.22 2.95
N ASP A 81 24.12 3.65 2.14
CA ASP A 81 24.14 3.79 0.68
C ASP A 81 22.99 3.05 -0.05
N VAL A 82 21.72 3.37 0.30
CA VAL A 82 20.57 2.83 -0.46
C VAL A 82 20.41 3.55 -1.79
N ALA A 83 20.11 2.78 -2.84
CA ALA A 83 19.77 3.33 -4.16
C ALA A 83 18.32 3.86 -4.21
N GLY A 84 17.45 3.35 -3.34
CA GLY A 84 16.05 3.77 -3.29
C GLY A 84 15.22 3.05 -2.26
N TYR A 85 13.95 3.39 -2.27
CA TYR A 85 12.93 2.85 -1.37
C TYR A 85 11.78 2.23 -2.15
N VAL A 86 11.14 1.23 -1.56
CA VAL A 86 9.89 0.66 -2.08
C VAL A 86 8.81 0.84 -1.02
N VAL A 87 7.77 1.60 -1.34
CA VAL A 87 6.69 1.94 -0.40
C VAL A 87 5.44 1.14 -0.78
N PHE A 88 5.03 0.24 0.10
CA PHE A 88 3.90 -0.65 -0.08
C PHE A 88 2.63 -0.07 0.56
N VAL A 89 1.56 0.07 -0.24
CA VAL A 89 0.29 0.73 0.10
C VAL A 89 -0.85 -0.26 -0.05
N HIS A 90 -1.43 -0.72 1.06
CA HIS A 90 -2.47 -1.76 1.08
C HIS A 90 -3.85 -1.28 0.59
N GLY A 91 -4.78 -2.22 0.39
CA GLY A 91 -6.17 -1.97 0.01
C GLY A 91 -7.12 -1.78 1.20
N TRP A 92 -8.42 -1.66 0.90
CA TRP A 92 -9.50 -1.55 1.89
C TRP A 92 -9.47 -2.72 2.88
N THR A 93 -9.67 -2.43 4.17
CA THR A 93 -9.55 -3.37 5.30
C THR A 93 -8.22 -4.13 5.37
N GLY A 94 -7.19 -3.67 4.66
CA GLY A 94 -5.83 -4.20 4.79
C GLY A 94 -5.05 -3.50 5.90
N ASN A 95 -3.83 -3.92 6.06
CA ASN A 95 -2.78 -3.27 6.84
C ASN A 95 -1.41 -3.63 6.25
N MET A 96 -0.33 -3.12 6.83
CA MET A 96 1.03 -3.31 6.35
C MET A 96 1.47 -4.80 6.25
N HIS A 97 0.80 -5.73 6.92
CA HIS A 97 1.18 -7.14 6.94
C HIS A 97 0.56 -7.98 5.80
N ILE A 98 -0.35 -7.41 4.98
CA ILE A 98 -0.91 -8.14 3.83
C ILE A 98 0.13 -8.50 2.78
N TRP A 99 1.25 -7.82 2.79
CA TRP A 99 2.33 -8.01 1.83
C TRP A 99 3.16 -9.27 2.06
N GLU A 100 3.02 -9.89 3.25
CA GLU A 100 3.69 -11.14 3.63
C GLU A 100 5.22 -11.05 3.39
N GLU A 101 5.78 -11.95 2.58
CA GLU A 101 7.21 -12.00 2.24
C GLU A 101 7.63 -11.01 1.14
N LEU A 102 6.67 -10.38 0.44
CA LEU A 102 6.96 -9.59 -0.76
C LEU A 102 7.99 -8.47 -0.51
N PRO A 103 7.91 -7.68 0.59
CA PRO A 103 8.94 -6.67 0.90
C PRO A 103 10.33 -7.27 1.04
N GLY A 104 10.44 -8.42 1.72
CA GLY A 104 11.70 -9.16 1.89
C GLY A 104 12.24 -9.70 0.57
N MET A 105 11.38 -10.22 -0.31
CA MET A 105 11.78 -10.69 -1.64
C MET A 105 12.37 -9.56 -2.49
N VAL A 106 11.74 -8.38 -2.47
CA VAL A 106 12.22 -7.21 -3.23
C VAL A 106 13.61 -6.78 -2.75
N VAL A 107 13.80 -6.59 -1.45
CA VAL A 107 15.09 -6.15 -0.92
C VAL A 107 16.17 -7.23 -1.05
N ASN A 108 15.80 -8.50 -1.06
CA ASN A 108 16.75 -9.60 -1.30
C ASN A 108 17.14 -9.68 -2.79
N LYS A 109 16.22 -9.40 -3.71
CA LYS A 109 16.49 -9.35 -5.16
C LYS A 109 17.37 -8.15 -5.54
N GLN A 110 17.10 -6.99 -4.95
CA GLN A 110 17.87 -5.75 -5.15
C GLN A 110 18.33 -5.20 -3.79
N ARG A 111 19.52 -5.62 -3.37
CA ARG A 111 20.06 -5.38 -2.03
C ARG A 111 20.34 -3.90 -1.70
N GLN A 112 20.25 -3.01 -2.69
CA GLN A 112 20.36 -1.56 -2.48
C GLN A 112 19.00 -0.89 -2.23
N LEU A 113 17.90 -1.67 -2.14
CA LEU A 113 16.58 -1.17 -1.80
C LEU A 113 16.23 -1.42 -0.34
N VAL A 114 15.40 -0.55 0.19
CA VAL A 114 14.73 -0.70 1.48
C VAL A 114 13.24 -0.64 1.24
N ALA A 115 12.48 -1.58 1.81
CA ALA A 115 11.04 -1.63 1.69
C ALA A 115 10.37 -1.01 2.93
N ILE A 116 9.31 -0.23 2.69
CA ILE A 116 8.49 0.41 3.71
C ILE A 116 7.06 -0.04 3.46
N SER A 117 6.45 -0.75 4.41
CA SER A 117 5.03 -1.10 4.34
C SER A 117 4.27 -0.25 5.34
N ILE A 118 3.21 0.43 4.90
CA ILE A 118 2.49 1.40 5.72
C ILE A 118 1.07 0.91 6.03
N ASP A 119 0.57 1.31 7.20
CA ASP A 119 -0.86 1.38 7.48
C ASP A 119 -1.38 2.73 7.03
N HIS A 120 -2.42 2.78 6.20
CA HIS A 120 -2.90 4.04 5.66
C HIS A 120 -4.43 4.11 5.57
N ASN A 121 -4.91 5.32 5.32
CA ASN A 121 -6.32 5.61 5.05
C ASN A 121 -7.30 5.14 6.16
N GLY A 122 -6.88 5.26 7.41
CA GLY A 122 -7.70 4.92 8.58
C GLY A 122 -7.73 3.43 8.92
N PHE A 123 -6.89 2.61 8.30
CA PHE A 123 -6.77 1.17 8.59
C PHE A 123 -5.47 0.84 9.32
N GLY A 124 -5.34 -0.41 9.73
CA GLY A 124 -4.23 -0.86 10.56
C GLY A 124 -4.26 -0.19 11.92
N LYS A 125 -3.13 0.32 12.34
CA LYS A 125 -3.01 1.14 13.53
C LYS A 125 -3.00 2.65 13.22
N SER A 126 -3.12 3.04 11.94
CA SER A 126 -3.21 4.43 11.48
C SER A 126 -4.69 4.88 11.37
N LEU A 127 -5.41 4.83 12.49
CA LEU A 127 -6.84 5.16 12.52
C LEU A 127 -7.07 6.66 12.43
N PHE A 128 -8.18 7.07 11.78
CA PHE A 128 -8.66 8.44 11.85
C PHE A 128 -9.08 8.82 13.26
N GLU A 129 -8.87 10.08 13.65
CA GLU A 129 -9.35 10.65 14.89
C GLU A 129 -10.89 10.64 14.94
N ASP A 130 -11.53 11.04 13.83
CA ASP A 130 -12.99 10.94 13.68
C ASP A 130 -13.36 9.49 13.30
N LYS A 131 -14.27 8.89 14.07
CA LYS A 131 -14.84 7.56 13.79
C LYS A 131 -15.79 7.55 12.59
N THR A 132 -16.21 8.72 12.11
CA THR A 132 -17.07 8.95 10.95
C THR A 132 -16.47 10.01 10.05
N PRO A 133 -15.26 9.79 9.50
CA PRO A 133 -14.54 10.81 8.75
C PRO A 133 -15.31 11.20 7.49
N PRO A 134 -15.15 12.43 7.00
CA PRO A 134 -15.73 12.85 5.73
C PRO A 134 -15.13 12.04 4.58
N LEU A 135 -15.92 11.80 3.51
CA LEU A 135 -15.49 10.99 2.36
C LEU A 135 -14.20 11.51 1.72
N GLN A 136 -14.01 12.84 1.72
CA GLN A 136 -12.82 13.50 1.18
C GLN A 136 -11.54 13.14 1.93
N SER A 137 -11.63 12.70 3.18
CA SER A 137 -10.47 12.22 3.96
C SER A 137 -10.15 10.75 3.68
N CYS A 138 -11.12 9.98 3.19
CA CYS A 138 -11.00 8.54 2.98
C CYS A 138 -10.71 8.16 1.52
N ASN A 139 -10.72 9.12 0.59
CA ASN A 139 -10.56 8.84 -0.83
C ASN A 139 -9.09 8.67 -1.24
N PRO A 140 -8.81 8.01 -2.37
CA PRO A 140 -7.47 7.85 -2.90
C PRO A 140 -6.66 9.14 -3.07
N PRO A 141 -7.22 10.29 -3.52
CA PRO A 141 -6.50 11.57 -3.52
C PRO A 141 -6.00 12.00 -2.14
N ALA A 142 -6.80 11.85 -1.08
CA ALA A 142 -6.38 12.16 0.28
C ALA A 142 -5.31 11.19 0.78
N ALA A 143 -5.49 9.89 0.53
CA ALA A 143 -4.50 8.88 0.84
C ALA A 143 -3.15 9.18 0.17
N MET A 144 -3.17 9.66 -1.09
CA MET A 144 -1.96 10.06 -1.81
C MET A 144 -1.29 11.28 -1.16
N ARG A 145 -2.04 12.30 -0.74
CA ARG A 145 -1.49 13.45 -0.01
C ARG A 145 -0.85 13.03 1.31
N THR A 146 -1.50 12.17 2.08
CA THR A 146 -0.93 11.61 3.32
C THR A 146 0.39 10.88 3.03
N LEU A 147 0.43 10.08 1.98
CA LEU A 147 1.62 9.36 1.56
C LEU A 147 2.77 10.29 1.18
N GLN A 148 2.51 11.36 0.42
CA GLN A 148 3.49 12.37 0.05
C GLN A 148 4.02 13.10 1.30
N ASN A 149 3.13 13.51 2.21
CA ASN A 149 3.52 14.17 3.46
C ASN A 149 4.36 13.24 4.35
N PHE A 150 4.05 11.95 4.39
CA PHE A 150 4.85 10.95 5.10
C PHE A 150 6.27 10.84 4.55
N ILE A 151 6.42 10.78 3.23
CA ILE A 151 7.73 10.74 2.56
C ILE A 151 8.58 11.97 2.91
N GLU A 152 7.97 13.15 2.97
CA GLU A 152 8.64 14.38 3.40
C GLU A 152 9.00 14.34 4.89
N LEU A 153 8.08 13.85 5.75
CA LEU A 153 8.30 13.75 7.20
C LEU A 153 9.51 12.87 7.54
N ILE A 154 9.62 11.70 6.90
CA ILE A 154 10.74 10.78 7.13
C ILE A 154 11.99 11.13 6.29
N LYS A 155 11.94 12.21 5.51
CA LYS A 155 13.07 12.80 4.77
C LYS A 155 13.81 11.82 3.86
N ILE A 156 13.11 10.88 3.22
CA ILE A 156 13.72 9.94 2.28
C ILE A 156 13.92 10.52 0.88
N ARG A 157 13.33 11.67 0.59
CA ARG A 157 13.62 12.43 -0.63
C ARG A 157 15.00 13.07 -0.54
N ARG A 158 15.53 13.39 -1.71
CA ARG A 158 16.82 14.05 -1.89
C ARG A 158 16.94 15.27 -0.96
N GLN A 159 18.00 15.30 -0.14
CA GLN A 159 18.38 16.48 0.59
C GLN A 159 19.18 17.44 -0.31
N ARG A 160 19.12 18.75 0.03
CA ARG A 160 19.82 19.79 -0.72
C ARG A 160 21.34 19.53 -0.64
N GLY A 161 21.98 19.29 -1.79
CA GLY A 161 23.43 19.01 -1.89
C GLY A 161 23.79 17.56 -2.21
N GLU A 162 22.83 16.63 -2.18
CA GLU A 162 23.09 15.27 -2.65
C GLU A 162 23.19 15.22 -4.18
N THR A 163 24.20 14.49 -4.66
CA THR A 163 24.47 14.37 -6.11
C THR A 163 23.58 13.33 -6.80
N ARG A 164 23.04 12.36 -6.05
CA ARG A 164 22.14 11.34 -6.56
C ARG A 164 20.76 11.48 -5.95
N THR A 165 19.73 11.46 -6.79
CA THR A 165 18.35 11.35 -6.35
C THR A 165 18.04 9.88 -6.09
N LYS A 166 17.57 9.55 -4.89
CA LYS A 166 17.09 8.20 -4.57
C LYS A 166 15.76 7.97 -5.27
N VAL A 167 15.54 6.77 -5.80
CA VAL A 167 14.27 6.42 -6.43
C VAL A 167 13.29 5.93 -5.36
N ILE A 168 12.06 6.43 -5.40
CA ILE A 168 10.97 5.99 -4.55
C ILE A 168 9.97 5.21 -5.40
N ASN A 169 9.89 3.92 -5.16
CA ASN A 169 9.02 3.01 -5.89
C ASN A 169 7.74 2.78 -5.07
N PHE A 170 6.60 3.27 -5.53
CA PHE A 170 5.32 3.01 -4.88
C PHE A 170 4.68 1.76 -5.45
N VAL A 171 4.26 0.86 -4.57
CA VAL A 171 3.54 -0.38 -4.91
C VAL A 171 2.22 -0.36 -4.16
N GLY A 172 1.11 -0.27 -4.88
CA GLY A 172 -0.23 -0.19 -4.29
C GLY A 172 -1.12 -1.34 -4.72
N HIS A 173 -1.90 -1.89 -3.79
CA HIS A 173 -2.87 -2.93 -4.07
C HIS A 173 -4.29 -2.42 -3.90
N SER A 174 -5.21 -2.78 -4.81
CA SER A 174 -6.64 -2.46 -4.72
C SER A 174 -6.86 -0.95 -4.53
N MET A 175 -7.45 -0.49 -3.43
CA MET A 175 -7.60 0.92 -3.08
C MET A 175 -6.23 1.65 -3.01
N GLY A 176 -5.18 0.99 -2.48
CA GLY A 176 -3.82 1.51 -2.51
C GLY A 176 -3.29 1.65 -3.95
N GLY A 177 -3.64 0.72 -4.83
CA GLY A 177 -3.35 0.80 -6.26
C GLY A 177 -4.06 1.98 -6.93
N ALA A 178 -5.34 2.20 -6.64
CA ALA A 178 -6.08 3.38 -7.08
C ALA A 178 -5.45 4.68 -6.59
N THR A 179 -4.95 4.71 -5.35
CA THR A 179 -4.24 5.87 -4.77
C THR A 179 -3.08 6.34 -5.64
N LEU A 180 -2.34 5.42 -6.28
CA LEU A 180 -1.19 5.77 -7.11
C LEU A 180 -1.55 6.50 -8.41
N PHE A 181 -2.77 6.39 -8.90
CA PHE A 181 -3.23 7.15 -10.08
C PHE A 181 -3.43 8.63 -9.77
N TYR A 182 -3.62 8.99 -8.50
CA TYR A 182 -3.78 10.38 -8.05
C TYR A 182 -2.45 11.05 -7.65
N MET A 183 -1.33 10.37 -7.84
CA MET A 183 -0.02 10.99 -7.68
C MET A 183 0.24 12.00 -8.79
N ASN A 184 0.54 13.24 -8.42
CA ASN A 184 1.00 14.22 -9.39
C ASN A 184 2.52 14.09 -9.61
N PRO A 185 2.97 13.52 -10.74
CA PRO A 185 4.39 13.33 -11.01
C PRO A 185 5.16 14.64 -11.16
N MET A 186 4.49 15.75 -11.46
CA MET A 186 5.11 17.09 -11.54
C MET A 186 5.65 17.61 -10.21
N LEU A 187 5.24 17.01 -9.09
CA LEU A 187 5.77 17.35 -7.76
C LEU A 187 7.11 16.64 -7.47
N TRP A 188 7.60 15.81 -8.38
CA TRP A 188 8.78 14.97 -8.22
C TRP A 188 9.83 15.31 -9.26
N ASN A 189 11.10 15.06 -8.93
CA ASN A 189 12.15 15.21 -9.92
C ASN A 189 12.06 14.11 -10.99
N TYR A 190 12.64 14.37 -12.14
CA TYR A 190 12.65 13.43 -13.25
C TYR A 190 13.32 12.10 -12.86
N GLY A 191 12.58 11.00 -13.01
CA GLY A 191 13.04 9.67 -12.60
C GLY A 191 13.13 9.43 -11.08
N GLU A 192 12.58 10.32 -10.23
CA GLU A 192 12.58 10.14 -8.77
C GLU A 192 11.55 9.12 -8.30
N VAL A 193 10.45 8.97 -9.03
CA VAL A 193 9.31 8.15 -8.61
C VAL A 193 8.92 7.13 -9.66
N THR A 194 8.62 5.91 -9.20
CA THR A 194 7.93 4.89 -9.99
C THR A 194 6.63 4.47 -9.31
N ARG A 195 5.70 3.90 -10.07
CA ARG A 195 4.40 3.46 -9.57
C ARG A 195 4.06 2.07 -10.13
N MET A 196 3.67 1.16 -9.25
CA MET A 196 3.16 -0.15 -9.62
C MET A 196 1.82 -0.40 -8.95
N ALA A 197 0.75 -0.44 -9.71
CA ALA A 197 -0.60 -0.69 -9.22
C ALA A 197 -1.00 -2.15 -9.45
N LEU A 198 -1.27 -2.87 -8.36
CA LEU A 198 -1.70 -4.26 -8.35
C LEU A 198 -3.22 -4.30 -8.18
N ALA A 199 -3.95 -4.81 -9.16
CA ALA A 199 -5.41 -4.88 -9.16
C ALA A 199 -6.06 -3.57 -8.64
N PRO A 200 -5.74 -2.39 -9.22
CA PRO A 200 -6.20 -1.11 -8.70
C PRO A 200 -7.73 -1.04 -8.71
N ALA A 201 -8.34 -0.69 -7.56
CA ALA A 201 -9.78 -0.50 -7.46
C ALA A 201 -10.17 0.90 -7.97
N LEU A 202 -9.99 1.12 -9.26
CA LEU A 202 -10.26 2.38 -9.94
C LEU A 202 -11.63 2.28 -10.65
N LEU A 203 -12.68 2.80 -10.02
CA LEU A 203 -14.07 2.56 -10.41
C LEU A 203 -14.72 3.82 -11.00
N LEU A 204 -14.07 4.43 -12.00
CA LEU A 204 -14.44 5.75 -12.50
C LEU A 204 -15.75 5.76 -13.31
N GLU A 205 -16.00 4.76 -14.13
CA GLU A 205 -17.08 4.79 -15.14
C GLU A 205 -18.13 3.69 -15.00
N ASP A 206 -17.85 2.61 -14.31
CA ASP A 206 -18.85 1.54 -14.12
C ASP A 206 -19.89 1.94 -13.07
N GLU A 207 -21.04 2.43 -13.55
CA GLU A 207 -22.16 2.86 -12.70
C GLU A 207 -22.64 1.75 -11.77
N SER A 208 -22.61 0.49 -12.20
CA SER A 208 -23.05 -0.65 -11.40
C SER A 208 -22.11 -0.88 -10.20
N HIS A 209 -20.81 -0.83 -10.41
CA HIS A 209 -19.80 -0.92 -9.35
C HIS A 209 -19.86 0.29 -8.43
N ARG A 210 -19.97 1.50 -8.97
CA ARG A 210 -20.12 2.73 -8.17
C ARG A 210 -21.33 2.67 -7.26
N VAL A 211 -22.48 2.27 -7.79
CA VAL A 211 -23.73 2.08 -7.02
C VAL A 211 -23.53 1.00 -5.95
N PHE A 212 -22.92 -0.12 -6.30
CA PHE A 212 -22.66 -1.21 -5.36
C PHE A 212 -21.76 -0.74 -4.19
N TYR A 213 -20.61 -0.13 -4.45
CA TYR A 213 -19.70 0.31 -3.38
C TYR A 213 -20.28 1.44 -2.55
N THR A 214 -20.98 2.39 -3.18
CA THR A 214 -21.65 3.46 -2.45
C THR A 214 -22.75 2.91 -1.55
N THR A 215 -23.58 2.01 -2.07
CA THR A 215 -24.69 1.40 -1.31
C THR A 215 -24.16 0.50 -0.18
N LEU A 216 -23.14 -0.30 -0.45
CA LEU A 216 -22.52 -1.16 0.56
C LEU A 216 -21.85 -0.33 1.67
N GLY A 217 -21.10 0.70 1.30
CA GLY A 217 -20.46 1.61 2.24
C GLY A 217 -21.47 2.38 3.10
N LEU A 218 -22.54 2.89 2.48
CA LEU A 218 -23.64 3.53 3.18
C LEU A 218 -24.34 2.54 4.13
N GLY A 219 -24.59 1.30 3.67
CA GLY A 219 -25.14 0.24 4.48
C GLY A 219 -24.30 -0.04 5.73
N ILE A 220 -22.99 -0.18 5.57
CA ILE A 220 -22.05 -0.37 6.70
C ILE A 220 -22.12 0.82 7.67
N GLY A 221 -22.10 2.06 7.14
CA GLY A 221 -22.14 3.29 7.94
C GLY A 221 -23.45 3.53 8.69
N ILE A 222 -24.59 3.19 8.10
CA ILE A 222 -25.92 3.33 8.72
C ILE A 222 -26.18 2.20 9.71
N LEU A 223 -25.91 0.97 9.30
CA LEU A 223 -26.21 -0.22 10.11
C LEU A 223 -25.43 -0.25 11.43
N GLN A 224 -24.26 0.44 11.51
CA GLN A 224 -23.53 0.59 12.79
C GLN A 224 -24.37 1.20 13.92
N ARG A 225 -25.45 1.95 13.57
CA ARG A 225 -26.35 2.61 14.53
C ARG A 225 -27.53 1.73 14.95
N LEU A 226 -27.69 0.57 14.33
CA LEU A 226 -28.81 -0.32 14.55
C LEU A 226 -28.34 -1.62 15.25
N PRO A 227 -29.07 -2.11 16.26
CA PRO A 227 -28.73 -3.37 16.94
C PRO A 227 -28.83 -4.61 16.03
N VAL A 228 -29.36 -4.43 14.81
CA VAL A 228 -29.52 -5.49 13.80
C VAL A 228 -28.23 -5.72 13.01
N LEU A 229 -27.24 -4.84 13.14
CA LEU A 229 -25.98 -4.93 12.36
C LEU A 229 -25.29 -6.29 12.52
N GLU A 230 -25.15 -6.78 13.73
CA GLU A 230 -24.49 -8.07 13.99
C GLU A 230 -25.16 -9.24 13.27
N LEU A 231 -26.51 -9.20 13.16
CA LEU A 231 -27.26 -10.21 12.45
C LEU A 231 -27.02 -10.12 10.94
N VAL A 232 -27.08 -8.91 10.37
CA VAL A 232 -26.83 -8.66 8.94
C VAL A 232 -25.40 -8.99 8.56
N GLU A 233 -24.43 -8.57 9.38
CA GLU A 233 -23.01 -8.90 9.18
C GLU A 233 -22.76 -10.40 9.20
N ARG A 234 -23.42 -11.15 10.06
CA ARG A 234 -23.28 -12.61 10.14
C ARG A 234 -23.61 -13.31 8.81
N PHE A 235 -24.55 -12.77 8.03
CA PHE A 235 -24.95 -13.35 6.74
C PHE A 235 -24.19 -12.78 5.55
N ILE A 236 -23.88 -11.48 5.54
CA ILE A 236 -23.24 -10.80 4.41
C ILE A 236 -21.72 -10.90 4.46
N LYS A 237 -21.14 -10.77 5.67
CA LYS A 237 -19.68 -10.78 5.91
C LYS A 237 -18.96 -11.95 5.23
N PRO A 238 -19.40 -13.23 5.36
CA PRO A 238 -18.67 -14.33 4.75
C PRO A 238 -18.59 -14.26 3.22
N SER A 239 -19.66 -13.81 2.57
CA SER A 239 -19.71 -13.70 1.10
C SER A 239 -18.83 -12.55 0.61
N VAL A 240 -18.95 -11.37 1.22
CA VAL A 240 -18.17 -10.18 0.86
C VAL A 240 -16.69 -10.46 1.08
N PHE A 241 -16.31 -11.03 2.23
CA PHE A 241 -14.90 -11.34 2.51
C PHE A 241 -14.34 -12.41 1.59
N ARG A 242 -15.11 -13.43 1.22
CA ARG A 242 -14.67 -14.45 0.25
C ARG A 242 -14.31 -13.81 -1.09
N THR A 243 -15.10 -12.84 -1.54
CA THR A 243 -14.84 -12.13 -2.80
C THR A 243 -13.64 -11.19 -2.66
N LEU A 244 -13.60 -10.38 -1.60
CA LEU A 244 -12.51 -9.42 -1.32
C LEU A 244 -11.15 -10.09 -1.18
N THR A 245 -11.11 -11.25 -0.57
CA THR A 245 -9.86 -11.99 -0.28
C THR A 245 -9.64 -13.16 -1.23
N ALA A 246 -10.28 -13.15 -2.41
CA ALA A 246 -10.12 -14.20 -3.41
C ALA A 246 -8.64 -14.38 -3.77
N GLY A 247 -8.13 -15.58 -3.57
CA GLY A 247 -6.72 -15.95 -3.81
C GLY A 247 -5.73 -15.55 -2.71
N ALA A 248 -6.18 -14.85 -1.66
CA ALA A 248 -5.33 -14.56 -0.52
C ALA A 248 -4.99 -15.81 0.31
N SER A 249 -3.85 -15.77 1.01
CA SER A 249 -3.51 -16.75 2.03
C SER A 249 -4.50 -16.71 3.20
N ASP A 250 -4.58 -17.77 3.98
CA ASP A 250 -5.42 -17.78 5.18
C ASP A 250 -4.96 -16.71 6.17
N ARG A 251 -3.66 -16.46 6.28
CA ARG A 251 -3.10 -15.36 7.08
C ARG A 251 -3.65 -13.99 6.64
N VAL A 252 -3.68 -13.72 5.35
CA VAL A 252 -4.20 -12.45 4.81
C VAL A 252 -5.72 -12.37 5.00
N LYS A 253 -6.45 -13.48 4.84
CA LYS A 253 -7.89 -13.52 5.13
C LYS A 253 -8.18 -13.18 6.60
N ASP A 254 -7.42 -13.77 7.53
CA ASP A 254 -7.56 -13.50 8.97
C ASP A 254 -7.22 -12.04 9.31
N LEU A 255 -6.16 -11.48 8.70
CA LEU A 255 -5.81 -10.07 8.85
C LEU A 255 -6.95 -9.15 8.42
N HIS A 256 -7.56 -9.40 7.26
CA HIS A 256 -8.71 -8.62 6.79
C HIS A 256 -9.93 -8.76 7.71
N ALA A 257 -10.22 -9.97 8.18
CA ALA A 257 -11.33 -10.22 9.09
C ALA A 257 -11.13 -9.50 10.43
N ALA A 258 -9.93 -9.55 11.00
CA ALA A 258 -9.57 -8.83 12.23
C ALA A 258 -9.66 -7.31 11.99
N GLN A 259 -9.03 -6.81 10.94
CA GLN A 259 -9.03 -5.38 10.63
C GLN A 259 -10.44 -4.82 10.41
N TYR A 260 -11.30 -5.56 9.71
CA TYR A 260 -12.71 -5.17 9.56
C TYR A 260 -13.44 -5.11 10.90
N SER A 261 -13.11 -6.01 11.84
CA SER A 261 -13.72 -6.04 13.17
C SER A 261 -13.22 -4.89 14.05
N ASP A 262 -11.93 -4.58 13.99
CA ASP A 262 -11.25 -3.62 14.86
C ASP A 262 -11.42 -2.17 14.36
N THR A 263 -11.60 -1.97 13.05
CA THR A 263 -11.81 -0.62 12.49
C THR A 263 -13.24 -0.14 12.75
N PRO A 264 -13.44 1.11 13.23
CA PRO A 264 -14.77 1.69 13.35
C PRO A 264 -15.54 1.62 12.04
N LYS A 265 -16.80 1.17 12.10
CA LYS A 265 -17.62 0.93 10.89
C LYS A 265 -17.86 2.20 10.08
N GLY A 266 -17.86 3.37 10.72
CA GLY A 266 -17.90 4.65 10.02
C GLY A 266 -16.70 4.86 9.10
N ILE A 267 -15.48 4.51 9.54
CA ILE A 267 -14.27 4.57 8.71
C ILE A 267 -14.36 3.55 7.57
N THR A 268 -14.69 2.30 7.91
CA THR A 268 -14.81 1.21 6.92
C THR A 268 -15.83 1.55 5.83
N GLY A 269 -17.00 2.07 6.21
CA GLY A 269 -18.05 2.49 5.28
C GLY A 269 -17.66 3.72 4.47
N ALA A 270 -17.09 4.75 5.11
CA ALA A 270 -16.68 5.98 4.43
C ALA A 270 -15.58 5.71 3.38
N ALA A 271 -14.59 4.87 3.69
CA ALA A 271 -13.54 4.50 2.74
C ALA A 271 -14.11 3.77 1.50
N LEU A 272 -15.10 2.89 1.71
CA LEU A 272 -15.74 2.19 0.61
C LEU A 272 -16.62 3.13 -0.24
N MET A 273 -17.40 4.00 0.40
CA MET A 273 -18.21 5.02 -0.30
C MET A 273 -17.31 5.97 -1.10
N ALA A 274 -16.16 6.34 -0.55
CA ALA A 274 -15.20 7.23 -1.21
C ALA A 274 -14.67 6.64 -2.53
N MET A 275 -14.56 5.30 -2.64
CA MET A 275 -14.22 4.63 -3.89
C MET A 275 -15.34 4.77 -4.94
N GLY A 276 -16.61 4.77 -4.51
CA GLY A 276 -17.75 4.91 -5.41
C GLY A 276 -18.00 6.33 -5.95
N VAL A 277 -17.29 7.35 -5.40
CA VAL A 277 -17.45 8.76 -5.81
C VAL A 277 -16.16 9.35 -6.42
N LEU A 278 -15.23 8.50 -6.83
CA LEU A 278 -14.02 8.94 -7.51
C LEU A 278 -14.34 9.60 -8.85
N ASN A 279 -13.46 10.49 -9.28
CA ASN A 279 -13.49 11.11 -10.59
C ASN A 279 -12.10 11.03 -11.25
N ASP A 280 -12.02 11.24 -12.56
CA ASP A 280 -10.80 11.19 -13.34
C ASP A 280 -10.07 12.54 -13.45
N TYR A 281 -10.70 13.65 -13.05
CA TYR A 281 -10.15 15.00 -13.24
C TYR A 281 -8.83 15.22 -12.47
N GLU A 282 -8.65 14.52 -11.35
CA GLU A 282 -7.44 14.62 -10.53
C GLU A 282 -6.35 13.61 -10.94
N ILE A 283 -6.61 12.75 -11.93
CA ILE A 283 -5.63 11.77 -12.42
C ILE A 283 -4.63 12.48 -13.33
N ALA A 284 -3.38 12.50 -12.91
CA ALA A 284 -2.30 12.94 -13.76
C ALA A 284 -2.01 11.88 -14.84
N ARG A 285 -2.21 12.23 -16.12
CA ARG A 285 -2.06 11.29 -17.26
C ARG A 285 -0.59 11.10 -17.69
N ASP A 286 0.36 11.27 -16.79
CA ASP A 286 1.74 10.85 -16.98
C ASP A 286 1.96 9.46 -16.40
N PHE A 287 2.02 8.46 -17.25
CA PHE A 287 2.20 7.05 -16.89
C PHE A 287 3.60 6.52 -17.26
N THR A 288 4.59 7.40 -17.48
CA THR A 288 5.92 7.04 -18.00
C THR A 288 6.63 5.97 -17.17
N LEU A 289 6.66 6.10 -15.84
CA LEU A 289 7.23 5.13 -14.90
C LEU A 289 6.13 4.46 -14.06
N MET A 290 5.04 4.08 -14.73
CA MET A 290 3.93 3.38 -14.09
C MET A 290 3.63 2.06 -14.79
N ARG A 291 3.40 1.01 -14.00
CA ARG A 291 2.88 -0.28 -14.45
C ARG A 291 1.61 -0.65 -13.71
N VAL A 292 0.76 -1.40 -14.39
CA VAL A 292 -0.46 -2.00 -13.82
C VAL A 292 -0.36 -3.50 -13.99
N MET A 293 -0.64 -4.25 -12.92
CA MET A 293 -0.75 -5.70 -12.98
C MET A 293 -2.16 -6.12 -12.58
N LEU A 294 -2.80 -6.93 -13.42
CA LEU A 294 -4.16 -7.39 -13.26
C LEU A 294 -4.21 -8.91 -13.14
N GLY A 295 -4.95 -9.42 -12.16
CA GLY A 295 -5.27 -10.84 -12.08
C GLY A 295 -6.36 -11.20 -13.10
N HIS A 296 -6.11 -12.20 -13.95
CA HIS A 296 -7.05 -12.52 -15.03
C HIS A 296 -8.40 -13.07 -14.53
N ARG A 297 -8.48 -13.51 -13.27
CA ARG A 297 -9.70 -14.00 -12.58
C ARG A 297 -10.09 -13.13 -11.39
N ASP A 298 -9.74 -11.86 -11.43
CA ASP A 298 -10.10 -10.93 -10.35
C ASP A 298 -11.62 -10.70 -10.32
N PRO A 299 -12.32 -11.14 -9.26
CA PRO A 299 -13.77 -11.02 -9.19
C PRO A 299 -14.24 -9.63 -8.71
N LEU A 300 -13.32 -8.77 -8.24
CA LEU A 300 -13.64 -7.47 -7.67
C LEU A 300 -13.51 -6.35 -8.69
N VAL A 301 -12.37 -6.31 -9.37
CA VAL A 301 -12.04 -5.23 -10.28
C VAL A 301 -12.51 -5.57 -11.69
N GLY A 302 -12.49 -6.86 -12.04
CA GLY A 302 -12.88 -7.33 -13.36
C GLY A 302 -11.87 -6.95 -14.45
N LEU A 303 -11.30 -7.95 -15.12
CA LEU A 303 -10.25 -7.69 -16.12
C LEU A 303 -10.73 -6.79 -17.26
N VAL A 304 -11.92 -7.09 -17.81
CA VAL A 304 -12.45 -6.38 -19.00
C VAL A 304 -12.70 -4.92 -18.64
N ASN A 305 -13.46 -4.66 -17.58
CA ASN A 305 -13.78 -3.29 -17.15
C ASN A 305 -12.52 -2.46 -16.86
N MET A 306 -11.49 -3.09 -16.26
CA MET A 306 -10.24 -2.39 -16.00
C MET A 306 -9.44 -2.12 -17.27
N MET A 307 -9.44 -3.05 -18.22
CA MET A 307 -8.77 -2.82 -19.51
C MET A 307 -9.44 -1.70 -20.31
N ASP A 308 -10.77 -1.64 -20.30
CA ASP A 308 -11.54 -0.58 -20.96
C ASP A 308 -11.20 0.78 -20.29
N LEU A 309 -11.28 0.86 -18.96
CA LEU A 309 -10.94 2.07 -18.22
C LEU A 309 -9.50 2.54 -18.47
N LEU A 310 -8.53 1.63 -18.46
CA LEU A 310 -7.13 1.98 -18.76
C LEU A 310 -6.97 2.47 -20.20
N GLY A 311 -7.77 1.95 -21.14
CA GLY A 311 -7.87 2.44 -22.52
C GLY A 311 -8.37 3.89 -22.56
N ASP A 312 -9.45 4.22 -21.85
CA ASP A 312 -10.03 5.56 -21.77
C ASP A 312 -9.10 6.59 -21.11
N LEU A 313 -8.26 6.11 -20.18
CA LEU A 313 -7.19 6.92 -19.59
C LEU A 313 -5.95 7.07 -20.50
N GLU A 314 -5.96 6.45 -21.67
CA GLU A 314 -4.80 6.40 -22.59
C GLU A 314 -3.56 5.75 -21.92
N PHE A 315 -3.77 4.83 -21.00
CA PHE A 315 -2.67 4.14 -20.30
C PHE A 315 -1.87 3.28 -21.28
N PRO A 316 -0.53 3.34 -21.30
CA PRO A 316 0.29 2.61 -22.27
C PRO A 316 0.10 1.08 -22.14
N ALA A 317 -0.44 0.43 -23.16
CA ALA A 317 -0.75 -1.01 -23.16
C ALA A 317 0.47 -1.89 -22.81
N LYS A 318 1.67 -1.48 -23.22
CA LYS A 318 2.93 -2.16 -22.89
C LYS A 318 3.27 -2.19 -21.39
N ASN A 319 2.63 -1.33 -20.60
CA ASN A 319 2.80 -1.21 -19.16
C ASN A 319 1.70 -1.94 -18.37
N ILE A 320 0.81 -2.67 -19.05
CA ILE A 320 -0.25 -3.48 -18.45
C ILE A 320 0.18 -4.94 -18.50
N HIS A 321 0.30 -5.57 -17.34
CA HIS A 321 0.61 -6.99 -17.21
C HIS A 321 -0.62 -7.74 -16.71
N VAL A 322 -1.05 -8.76 -17.45
CA VAL A 322 -2.11 -9.65 -17.02
C VAL A 322 -1.48 -10.96 -16.58
N VAL A 323 -1.69 -11.31 -15.31
CA VAL A 323 -1.09 -12.50 -14.70
C VAL A 323 -2.15 -13.54 -14.35
N PRO A 324 -1.79 -14.84 -14.31
CA PRO A 324 -2.65 -15.85 -13.74
C PRO A 324 -2.87 -15.57 -12.26
N GLY A 325 -4.12 -15.37 -11.85
CA GLY A 325 -4.45 -15.08 -10.44
C GLY A 325 -5.76 -14.36 -10.28
N THR A 326 -6.05 -14.05 -9.06
CA THR A 326 -7.25 -13.33 -8.60
C THR A 326 -6.87 -11.95 -8.08
N HIS A 327 -7.69 -11.36 -7.20
CA HIS A 327 -7.41 -10.06 -6.61
C HIS A 327 -6.08 -10.02 -5.81
N TYR A 328 -5.72 -11.14 -5.15
CA TYR A 328 -4.46 -11.29 -4.39
C TYR A 328 -3.42 -12.13 -5.12
N MET A 329 -3.15 -11.82 -6.41
CA MET A 329 -2.22 -12.57 -7.26
C MET A 329 -0.80 -12.68 -6.67
N PHE A 330 -0.40 -11.82 -5.75
CA PHE A 330 0.91 -11.78 -5.11
C PHE A 330 0.98 -12.53 -3.76
N SER A 331 -0.15 -13.02 -3.22
CA SER A 331 -0.19 -13.68 -1.92
C SER A 331 0.40 -15.09 -1.98
N ILE A 332 0.99 -15.53 -0.86
CA ILE A 332 1.69 -16.80 -0.73
C ILE A 332 0.74 -18.00 -0.71
N GLY A 333 -0.45 -17.80 -0.15
CA GLY A 333 -1.44 -18.86 0.03
C GLY A 333 -2.31 -19.06 -1.19
N SER A 334 -2.65 -20.29 -1.46
CA SER A 334 -3.64 -20.66 -2.45
C SER A 334 -4.42 -21.89 -1.98
N GLU A 335 -5.69 -21.92 -2.30
CA GLU A 335 -6.61 -23.01 -1.95
C GLU A 335 -6.25 -24.34 -2.64
N THR A 336 -5.43 -24.32 -3.72
CA THR A 336 -4.98 -25.49 -4.43
C THR A 336 -3.50 -25.41 -4.81
N PRO A 337 -2.78 -26.55 -4.90
CA PRO A 337 -1.37 -26.54 -5.34
C PRO A 337 -1.14 -25.90 -6.72
N ALA A 338 -2.07 -26.04 -7.65
CA ALA A 338 -1.98 -25.44 -8.97
C ALA A 338 -2.05 -23.90 -8.90
N ASN A 339 -2.96 -23.35 -8.09
CA ASN A 339 -3.04 -21.90 -7.87
C ASN A 339 -1.82 -21.41 -7.11
N ALA A 340 -1.29 -22.16 -6.13
CA ALA A 340 -0.07 -21.80 -5.41
C ALA A 340 1.12 -21.60 -6.36
N TYR A 341 1.26 -22.46 -7.35
CA TYR A 341 2.30 -22.32 -8.38
C TYR A 341 2.11 -21.06 -9.24
N LEU A 342 0.89 -20.78 -9.70
CA LEU A 342 0.58 -19.60 -10.48
C LEU A 342 0.79 -18.31 -9.69
N HIS A 343 0.41 -18.29 -8.41
CA HIS A 343 0.65 -17.16 -7.53
C HIS A 343 2.14 -16.96 -7.24
N ALA A 344 2.92 -18.04 -7.12
CA ALA A 344 4.37 -17.91 -6.98
C ALA A 344 5.00 -17.24 -8.21
N GLN A 345 4.58 -17.62 -9.42
CA GLN A 345 5.03 -16.97 -10.65
C GLN A 345 4.60 -15.49 -10.70
N ALA A 346 3.34 -15.18 -10.39
CA ALA A 346 2.85 -13.81 -10.38
C ALA A 346 3.61 -12.95 -9.36
N ARG A 347 3.91 -13.50 -8.19
CA ARG A 347 4.71 -12.82 -7.16
C ARG A 347 6.13 -12.52 -7.62
N GLU A 348 6.79 -13.46 -8.26
CA GLU A 348 8.11 -13.22 -8.87
C GLU A 348 8.05 -12.13 -9.94
N MET A 349 7.02 -12.11 -10.79
CA MET A 349 6.81 -11.05 -11.77
C MET A 349 6.63 -9.68 -11.10
N VAL A 350 5.89 -9.60 -9.99
CA VAL A 350 5.76 -8.35 -9.20
C VAL A 350 7.13 -7.88 -8.74
N VAL A 351 7.95 -8.76 -8.15
CA VAL A 351 9.31 -8.42 -7.69
C VAL A 351 10.17 -7.94 -8.85
N GLU A 352 10.16 -8.65 -9.96
CA GLU A 352 10.93 -8.28 -11.16
C GLU A 352 10.50 -6.93 -11.74
N ASP A 353 9.20 -6.68 -11.81
CA ASP A 353 8.67 -5.40 -12.30
C ASP A 353 9.04 -4.22 -11.41
N ILE A 354 9.03 -4.39 -10.08
CA ILE A 354 9.48 -3.37 -9.14
C ILE A 354 10.96 -3.04 -9.40
N VAL A 355 11.81 -4.07 -9.50
CA VAL A 355 13.25 -3.89 -9.75
C VAL A 355 13.49 -3.26 -11.11
N ASN A 356 12.80 -3.72 -12.17
CA ASN A 356 12.94 -3.17 -13.52
C ASN A 356 12.52 -1.70 -13.60
N LEU A 357 11.40 -1.31 -12.94
CA LEU A 357 10.97 0.10 -12.86
C LEU A 357 12.01 0.94 -12.13
N HIS A 358 12.55 0.43 -11.03
CA HIS A 358 13.62 1.11 -10.30
C HIS A 358 14.85 1.37 -11.19
N GLU A 359 15.32 0.36 -11.92
CA GLU A 359 16.46 0.48 -12.82
C GLU A 359 16.16 1.42 -13.99
N GLU A 360 14.95 1.43 -14.52
CA GLU A 360 14.51 2.34 -15.55
C GLU A 360 14.56 3.79 -15.05
N ALA A 361 14.05 4.07 -13.86
CA ALA A 361 14.12 5.38 -13.22
C ALA A 361 15.56 5.83 -13.00
N MET A 362 16.42 4.94 -12.52
CA MET A 362 17.86 5.22 -12.34
C MET A 362 18.55 5.55 -13.68
N ARG A 363 18.18 4.89 -14.77
CA ARG A 363 18.68 5.21 -16.12
C ARG A 363 18.20 6.58 -16.60
N MET A 364 16.91 6.89 -16.36
CA MET A 364 16.34 8.19 -16.73
C MET A 364 17.03 9.35 -16.00
N GLN A 365 17.32 9.21 -14.71
CA GLN A 365 18.07 10.22 -13.95
C GLN A 365 19.46 10.50 -14.54
N LYS A 366 20.16 9.46 -15.05
CA LYS A 366 21.49 9.63 -15.66
C LYS A 366 21.46 10.38 -16.98
N VAL A 367 20.39 10.20 -17.74
CA VAL A 367 20.24 10.83 -19.07
C VAL A 367 19.73 12.26 -18.95
N GLY A 368 19.02 12.59 -17.87
CA GLY A 368 18.33 13.86 -17.70
C GLY A 368 17.08 14.00 -18.58
N PRO A 369 16.27 15.05 -18.38
CA PRO A 369 15.14 15.32 -19.23
C PRO A 369 15.65 15.66 -20.65
N ARG A 370 15.12 15.00 -21.67
CA ARG A 370 15.35 15.40 -23.06
C ARG A 370 14.68 16.75 -23.24
N ILE A 371 15.48 17.80 -23.32
CA ILE A 371 15.02 19.14 -23.75
C ILE A 371 14.69 18.99 -25.24
N GLY A 372 13.39 18.78 -25.53
CA GLY A 372 12.86 18.76 -26.89
C GLY A 372 12.39 20.15 -27.30
#